data_052b8117b22838e4dd39e24ac99be3cb
#
_entry.id   052b8117b22838e4dd39e24ac99be3cb
#
_cell.length_a   1.000
_cell.length_b   1.000
_cell.length_c   1.000
_cell.angle_alpha   90.00
_cell.angle_beta   90.00
_cell.angle_gamma   90.00
#
_symmetry.space_group_name_H-M   'P 1'
#
loop_
_entity.id
_entity.type
_entity.pdbx_description
1 polymer ?
#
loop_
_entity_poly.entity_id
_entity_poly.type
_entity_poly.pdbx_seq_one_letter_code
_entity_poly.pdbx_strand_id
1 'polypeptide(L)'
;VGKHFRLGTMLAKDTVARRLASDEGISFTEFSYQVLQGHDYLQLHRRHGCSLQTGSNDQWGNLLSGVELIRKSEGVAVHALTTPLITKADGTKFGKSEGGAVWLAPDMMSPYAFYQFWINTEDADVVRFLKIFTFLTPDAIAEFERKVAEEPFRREAQRALAWEVTSLVHGEAAA
;
A
#
# COMPACT_ATOMS: atom_id res chain seq x y z
N VAL A 1 -15.17 1.06 23.69
CA VAL A 1 -14.28 1.61 22.65
C VAL A 1 -14.46 3.14 22.59
N GLY A 2 -15.63 3.65 22.26
CA GLY A 2 -15.87 5.09 22.01
C GLY A 2 -15.42 6.05 23.11
N LYS A 3 -15.47 5.64 24.40
CA LYS A 3 -15.02 6.47 25.53
C LYS A 3 -13.54 6.89 25.46
N HIS A 4 -12.72 6.21 24.68
CA HIS A 4 -11.29 6.49 24.51
C HIS A 4 -11.00 7.49 23.39
N PHE A 5 -11.99 7.80 22.55
CA PHE A 5 -11.89 8.74 21.44
C PHE A 5 -12.43 10.11 21.82
N ARG A 6 -11.66 11.16 21.53
CA ARG A 6 -12.09 12.55 21.73
C ARG A 6 -12.63 13.10 20.43
N LEU A 7 -13.88 13.51 20.41
CA LEU A 7 -14.56 14.03 19.21
C LEU A 7 -13.78 15.21 18.58
N GLY A 8 -13.34 16.16 19.40
CA GLY A 8 -12.56 17.31 18.90
C GLY A 8 -11.26 16.88 18.16
N THR A 9 -10.54 15.87 18.67
CA THR A 9 -9.35 15.33 17.99
C THR A 9 -9.70 14.63 16.67
N MET A 10 -10.87 13.95 16.62
CA MET A 10 -11.33 13.29 15.40
C MET A 10 -11.73 14.31 14.33
N LEU A 11 -12.44 15.38 14.73
CA LEU A 11 -12.89 16.45 13.83
C LEU A 11 -11.72 17.30 13.30
N ALA A 12 -10.65 17.45 14.08
CA ALA A 12 -9.48 18.25 13.72
C ALA A 12 -8.52 17.55 12.73
N LYS A 13 -8.76 16.28 12.37
CA LYS A 13 -7.93 15.61 11.36
C LYS A 13 -8.14 16.23 9.98
N ASP A 14 -7.05 16.48 9.24
CA ASP A 14 -7.07 17.17 7.96
C ASP A 14 -8.07 16.56 6.95
N THR A 15 -8.15 15.23 6.89
CA THR A 15 -9.10 14.53 6.02
C THR A 15 -10.56 14.79 6.42
N VAL A 16 -10.86 14.77 7.70
CA VAL A 16 -12.19 15.02 8.24
C VAL A 16 -12.55 16.48 8.09
N ALA A 17 -11.65 17.39 8.45
CA ALA A 17 -11.85 18.83 8.35
C ALA A 17 -12.15 19.27 6.90
N ARG A 18 -11.38 18.74 5.93
CA ARG A 18 -11.61 19.00 4.50
C ARG A 18 -12.98 18.50 4.03
N ARG A 19 -13.41 17.30 4.47
CA ARG A 19 -14.72 16.75 4.11
C ARG A 19 -15.87 17.56 4.75
N LEU A 20 -15.71 17.97 6.00
CA LEU A 20 -16.70 18.85 6.67
C LEU A 20 -16.85 20.21 5.99
N ALA A 21 -15.76 20.71 5.38
CA ALA A 21 -15.77 22.00 4.66
C ALA A 21 -16.26 21.87 3.20
N SER A 22 -16.46 20.65 2.68
CA SER A 22 -16.99 20.43 1.33
C SER A 22 -18.54 20.47 1.31
N ASP A 23 -19.13 20.76 0.15
CA ASP A 23 -20.58 20.78 -0.05
C ASP A 23 -21.24 19.42 0.23
N GLU A 24 -20.54 18.34 -0.02
CA GLU A 24 -21.03 16.97 0.24
C GLU A 24 -20.98 16.58 1.73
N GLY A 25 -20.13 17.25 2.52
CA GLY A 25 -19.92 16.92 3.92
C GLY A 25 -19.25 15.56 4.15
N ILE A 26 -19.44 14.99 5.33
CA ILE A 26 -18.92 13.67 5.71
C ILE A 26 -20.05 12.82 6.28
N SER A 27 -20.19 11.58 5.83
CA SER A 27 -21.16 10.64 6.41
C SER A 27 -20.68 10.13 7.77
N PHE A 28 -21.63 9.67 8.60
CA PHE A 28 -21.29 9.02 9.87
C PHE A 28 -20.38 7.79 9.66
N THR A 29 -20.60 7.04 8.60
CA THR A 29 -19.78 5.87 8.24
C THR A 29 -18.34 6.27 7.99
N GLU A 30 -18.09 7.28 7.15
CA GLU A 30 -16.74 7.79 6.88
C GLU A 30 -16.07 8.36 8.15
N PHE A 31 -16.83 9.08 8.97
CA PHE A 31 -16.33 9.66 10.21
C PHE A 31 -15.95 8.59 11.24
N SER A 32 -16.79 7.57 11.40
CA SER A 32 -16.65 6.55 12.43
C SER A 32 -15.68 5.43 12.06
N TYR A 33 -15.33 5.25 10.79
CA TYR A 33 -14.55 4.08 10.36
C TYR A 33 -13.14 4.02 11.03
N GLN A 34 -12.56 5.17 11.37
CA GLN A 34 -11.31 5.22 12.15
C GLN A 34 -11.42 4.54 13.53
N VAL A 35 -12.63 4.57 14.12
CA VAL A 35 -12.89 3.87 15.40
C VAL A 35 -12.94 2.36 15.17
N LEU A 36 -13.51 1.92 14.05
CA LEU A 36 -13.56 0.51 13.66
C LEU A 36 -12.16 -0.03 13.41
N GLN A 37 -11.35 0.66 12.62
CA GLN A 37 -9.95 0.26 12.37
C GLN A 37 -9.12 0.26 13.66
N GLY A 38 -9.30 1.25 14.54
CA GLY A 38 -8.64 1.26 15.84
C GLY A 38 -9.06 0.06 16.72
N HIS A 39 -10.34 -0.31 16.68
CA HIS A 39 -10.85 -1.49 17.38
C HIS A 39 -10.29 -2.78 16.81
N ASP A 40 -10.17 -2.90 15.48
CA ASP A 40 -9.58 -4.08 14.83
C ASP A 40 -8.11 -4.26 15.27
N TYR A 41 -7.34 -3.18 15.32
CA TYR A 41 -5.96 -3.25 15.82
C TYR A 41 -5.91 -3.70 17.28
N LEU A 42 -6.80 -3.19 18.13
CA LEU A 42 -6.93 -3.65 19.53
C LEU A 42 -7.25 -5.16 19.61
N GLN A 43 -8.17 -5.66 18.76
CA GLN A 43 -8.50 -7.08 18.75
C GLN A 43 -7.34 -7.95 18.21
N LEU A 44 -6.64 -7.49 17.18
CA LEU A 44 -5.43 -8.15 16.67
C LEU A 44 -4.32 -8.21 17.73
N HIS A 45 -4.14 -7.11 18.48
CA HIS A 45 -3.21 -7.08 19.60
C HIS A 45 -3.59 -8.12 20.69
N ARG A 46 -4.86 -8.11 21.12
CA ARG A 46 -5.34 -9.02 22.17
C ARG A 46 -5.28 -10.49 21.80
N ARG A 47 -5.63 -10.82 20.54
CA ARG A 47 -5.76 -12.21 20.08
C ARG A 47 -4.45 -12.80 19.56
N HIS A 48 -3.62 -11.98 18.97
CA HIS A 48 -2.44 -12.40 18.20
C HIS A 48 -1.14 -11.72 18.63
N GLY A 49 -1.16 -10.86 19.65
CA GLY A 49 0.03 -10.12 20.09
C GLY A 49 0.54 -9.11 19.04
N CYS A 50 -0.31 -8.71 18.10
CA CYS A 50 0.08 -7.78 17.04
C CYS A 50 0.54 -6.44 17.64
N SER A 51 1.78 -6.05 17.37
CA SER A 51 2.42 -4.85 17.93
C SER A 51 2.81 -3.79 16.89
N LEU A 52 2.64 -4.09 15.59
CA LEU A 52 2.90 -3.16 14.48
C LEU A 52 1.76 -3.20 13.48
N GLN A 53 1.23 -2.04 13.11
CA GLN A 53 0.32 -1.88 11.99
C GLN A 53 0.96 -0.97 10.93
N THR A 54 0.91 -1.39 9.66
CA THR A 54 1.48 -0.64 8.54
C THR A 54 0.40 -0.17 7.58
N GLY A 55 0.69 0.89 6.84
CA GLY A 55 -0.21 1.43 5.81
C GLY A 55 0.47 2.49 4.96
N SER A 56 -0.27 3.12 4.08
CA SER A 56 0.19 4.30 3.36
C SER A 56 -0.05 5.58 4.17
N ASN A 57 0.59 6.68 3.78
CA ASN A 57 0.56 7.95 4.52
C ASN A 57 -0.86 8.49 4.76
N ASP A 58 -1.80 8.23 3.85
CA ASP A 58 -3.22 8.60 4.01
C ASP A 58 -3.90 7.86 5.15
N GLN A 59 -3.36 6.70 5.59
CA GLN A 59 -3.85 5.90 6.71
C GLN A 59 -3.30 6.33 8.08
N TRP A 60 -2.34 7.25 8.11
CA TRP A 60 -1.65 7.65 9.36
C TRP A 60 -2.59 7.95 10.52
N GLY A 61 -3.61 8.78 10.28
CA GLY A 61 -4.57 9.14 11.31
C GLY A 61 -5.40 7.96 11.85
N ASN A 62 -5.66 6.96 11.02
CA ASN A 62 -6.40 5.76 11.42
C ASN A 62 -5.50 4.81 12.22
N LEU A 63 -4.25 4.61 11.77
CA LEU A 63 -3.25 3.82 12.49
C LEU A 63 -3.02 4.36 13.90
N LEU A 64 -2.83 5.68 14.03
CA LEU A 64 -2.68 6.33 15.33
C LEU A 64 -3.90 6.17 16.24
N SER A 65 -5.10 6.08 15.68
CA SER A 65 -6.32 5.80 16.44
C SER A 65 -6.23 4.45 17.16
N GLY A 66 -5.68 3.44 16.50
CA GLY A 66 -5.43 2.12 17.10
C GLY A 66 -4.33 2.14 18.15
N VAL A 67 -3.20 2.79 17.86
CA VAL A 67 -2.09 2.96 18.83
C VAL A 67 -2.60 3.62 20.12
N GLU A 68 -3.33 4.72 20.01
CA GLU A 68 -3.89 5.43 21.17
C GLU A 68 -4.94 4.60 21.91
N LEU A 69 -5.79 3.86 21.21
CA LEU A 69 -6.78 3.00 21.81
C LEU A 69 -6.11 1.90 22.65
N ILE A 70 -5.12 1.22 22.11
CA ILE A 70 -4.37 0.16 22.80
C ILE A 70 -3.66 0.73 24.02
N ARG A 71 -2.96 1.85 23.86
CA ARG A 71 -2.30 2.53 24.99
C ARG A 71 -3.27 2.86 26.13
N LYS A 72 -4.48 3.34 25.80
CA LYS A 72 -5.48 3.74 26.81
C LYS A 72 -6.23 2.56 27.44
N SER A 73 -6.39 1.46 26.70
CA SER A 73 -7.17 0.30 27.18
C SER A 73 -6.31 -0.78 27.83
N GLU A 74 -5.10 -1.01 27.31
CA GLU A 74 -4.21 -2.09 27.76
C GLU A 74 -2.98 -1.57 28.53
N GLY A 75 -2.67 -0.27 28.44
CA GLY A 75 -1.48 0.31 29.10
C GLY A 75 -0.15 -0.04 28.43
N VAL A 76 -0.18 -0.59 27.19
CA VAL A 76 1.01 -1.02 26.47
C VAL A 76 1.27 -0.13 25.24
N ALA A 77 2.53 -0.07 24.80
CA ALA A 77 2.93 0.61 23.58
C ALA A 77 2.88 -0.36 22.39
N VAL A 78 2.30 0.10 21.30
CA VAL A 78 2.35 -0.54 19.98
C VAL A 78 2.76 0.49 18.93
N HIS A 79 3.06 0.06 17.71
CA HIS A 79 3.70 0.88 16.71
C HIS A 79 2.84 1.01 15.45
N ALA A 80 3.05 2.11 14.74
CA ALA A 80 2.52 2.35 13.40
C ALA A 80 3.67 2.74 12.47
N LEU A 81 3.65 2.24 11.24
CA LEU A 81 4.60 2.58 10.18
C LEU A 81 3.82 2.91 8.91
N THR A 82 4.14 4.03 8.28
CA THR A 82 3.58 4.37 6.97
C THR A 82 4.65 4.51 5.91
N THR A 83 4.27 4.15 4.68
CA THR A 83 5.07 4.34 3.48
C THR A 83 4.37 5.33 2.54
N PRO A 84 5.13 6.04 1.67
CA PRO A 84 4.53 6.84 0.61
C PRO A 84 3.61 6.00 -0.27
N LEU A 85 2.57 6.65 -0.80
CA LEU A 85 1.68 6.02 -1.76
C LEU A 85 2.46 5.65 -3.04
N ILE A 86 2.25 4.44 -3.55
CA ILE A 86 2.86 4.02 -4.80
C ILE A 86 2.10 4.69 -5.95
N THR A 87 2.81 5.48 -6.74
CA THR A 87 2.30 6.16 -7.93
C THR A 87 3.13 5.75 -9.14
N LYS A 88 2.62 5.99 -10.34
CA LYS A 88 3.43 5.98 -11.56
C LYS A 88 4.23 7.28 -11.69
N ALA A 89 5.18 7.35 -12.63
CA ALA A 89 5.98 8.54 -12.89
C ALA A 89 5.14 9.76 -13.29
N ASP A 90 3.98 9.53 -13.91
CA ASP A 90 2.98 10.55 -14.27
C ASP A 90 2.16 11.07 -13.07
N GLY A 91 2.40 10.55 -11.87
CA GLY A 91 1.68 10.89 -10.63
C GLY A 91 0.36 10.16 -10.43
N THR A 92 -0.08 9.32 -11.37
CA THR A 92 -1.30 8.52 -11.20
C THR A 92 -1.08 7.40 -10.19
N LYS A 93 -2.17 7.00 -9.50
CA LYS A 93 -2.10 5.93 -8.49
C LYS A 93 -1.83 4.59 -9.18
N PHE A 94 -0.82 3.86 -8.68
CA PHE A 94 -0.54 2.50 -9.12
C PHE A 94 -1.73 1.56 -8.85
N GLY A 95 -2.03 0.66 -9.77
CA GLY A 95 -3.08 -0.35 -9.64
C GLY A 95 -4.52 0.18 -9.79
N LYS A 96 -4.71 1.47 -10.13
CA LYS A 96 -6.00 2.08 -10.47
C LYS A 96 -5.91 2.70 -11.87
N SER A 97 -5.66 1.88 -12.89
CA SER A 97 -5.71 2.30 -14.29
C SER A 97 -7.13 2.13 -14.85
N GLU A 98 -7.42 2.77 -15.99
CA GLU A 98 -8.66 2.61 -16.72
C GLU A 98 -8.98 1.15 -17.10
N GLY A 99 -7.96 0.26 -17.07
CA GLY A 99 -8.08 -1.18 -17.30
C GLY A 99 -8.44 -2.02 -16.07
N GLY A 100 -8.68 -1.42 -14.89
CA GLY A 100 -9.08 -2.14 -13.68
C GLY A 100 -7.95 -2.42 -12.70
N ALA A 101 -8.25 -3.17 -11.65
CA ALA A 101 -7.31 -3.57 -10.62
C ALA A 101 -6.39 -4.71 -11.10
N VAL A 102 -5.16 -4.74 -10.59
CA VAL A 102 -4.25 -5.88 -10.78
C VAL A 102 -4.60 -6.94 -9.74
N TRP A 103 -5.21 -8.03 -10.21
CA TRP A 103 -5.67 -9.11 -9.34
C TRP A 103 -4.59 -10.16 -9.14
N LEU A 104 -4.46 -10.67 -7.91
CA LEU A 104 -3.54 -11.76 -7.59
C LEU A 104 -4.16 -13.13 -7.83
N ALA A 105 -5.49 -13.23 -7.75
CA ALA A 105 -6.20 -14.49 -7.95
C ALA A 105 -6.25 -14.85 -9.45
N PRO A 106 -5.81 -16.07 -9.85
CA PRO A 106 -5.67 -16.45 -11.25
C PRO A 106 -7.00 -16.59 -12.01
N ASP A 107 -8.10 -16.75 -11.32
CA ASP A 107 -9.47 -16.73 -11.86
C ASP A 107 -9.97 -15.31 -12.17
N MET A 108 -9.38 -14.29 -11.56
CA MET A 108 -9.70 -12.87 -11.83
C MET A 108 -8.73 -12.23 -12.83
N MET A 109 -7.47 -12.65 -12.85
CA MET A 109 -6.44 -12.22 -13.81
C MET A 109 -5.50 -13.40 -14.06
N SER A 110 -5.45 -13.90 -15.30
CA SER A 110 -4.57 -15.04 -15.62
C SER A 110 -3.09 -14.69 -15.36
N PRO A 111 -2.23 -15.68 -15.03
CA PRO A 111 -0.79 -15.45 -14.85
C PRO A 111 -0.15 -14.76 -16.06
N TYR A 112 -0.58 -15.11 -17.28
CA TYR A 112 -0.14 -14.44 -18.51
C TYR A 112 -0.52 -12.94 -18.52
N ALA A 113 -1.76 -12.60 -18.20
CA ALA A 113 -2.19 -11.20 -18.15
C ALA A 113 -1.48 -10.43 -17.03
N PHE A 114 -1.23 -11.09 -15.90
CA PHE A 114 -0.45 -10.55 -14.80
C PHE A 114 1.01 -10.27 -15.22
N TYR A 115 1.66 -11.21 -15.87
CA TYR A 115 3.01 -11.01 -16.43
C TYR A 115 3.03 -9.86 -17.44
N GLN A 116 2.03 -9.81 -18.35
CA GLN A 116 1.91 -8.73 -19.35
C GLN A 116 1.74 -7.35 -18.71
N PHE A 117 1.06 -7.25 -17.60
CA PHE A 117 0.96 -6.00 -16.86
C PHE A 117 2.36 -5.49 -16.43
N TRP A 118 3.18 -6.34 -15.87
CA TRP A 118 4.50 -5.97 -15.37
C TRP A 118 5.53 -5.73 -16.47
N ILE A 119 5.53 -6.56 -17.53
CA ILE A 119 6.48 -6.38 -18.63
C ILE A 119 6.20 -5.09 -19.42
N ASN A 120 4.98 -4.57 -19.38
CA ASN A 120 4.62 -3.30 -20.02
C ASN A 120 4.89 -2.07 -19.14
N THR A 121 5.57 -2.22 -18.03
CA THR A 121 6.03 -1.09 -17.20
C THR A 121 6.93 -0.15 -18.02
N GLU A 122 6.72 1.16 -17.86
CA GLU A 122 7.54 2.17 -18.52
C GLU A 122 8.96 2.24 -17.93
N ASP A 123 9.92 2.70 -18.73
CA ASP A 123 11.32 2.82 -18.32
C ASP A 123 11.48 3.75 -17.12
N ALA A 124 10.66 4.81 -17.03
CA ALA A 124 10.65 5.76 -15.92
C ALA A 124 10.22 5.15 -14.57
N ASP A 125 9.47 4.04 -14.58
CA ASP A 125 8.91 3.40 -13.39
C ASP A 125 9.63 2.11 -13.00
N VAL A 126 10.23 1.40 -13.98
CA VAL A 126 10.66 0.01 -13.79
C VAL A 126 11.67 -0.16 -12.66
N VAL A 127 12.67 0.71 -12.56
CA VAL A 127 13.71 0.63 -11.51
C VAL A 127 13.09 0.81 -10.13
N ARG A 128 12.16 1.76 -10.00
CA ARG A 128 11.45 1.98 -8.76
C ARG A 128 10.58 0.79 -8.38
N PHE A 129 9.92 0.17 -9.36
CA PHE A 129 9.10 -1.01 -9.11
C PHE A 129 9.94 -2.25 -8.78
N LEU A 130 11.12 -2.41 -9.35
CA LEU A 130 12.09 -3.43 -8.91
C LEU A 130 12.41 -3.28 -7.42
N LYS A 131 12.66 -2.05 -6.96
CA LYS A 131 12.95 -1.75 -5.54
C LYS A 131 11.77 -2.06 -4.60
N ILE A 132 10.53 -1.97 -5.07
CA ILE A 132 9.32 -2.11 -4.25
C ILE A 132 8.77 -3.54 -4.27
N PHE A 133 8.78 -4.20 -5.43
CA PHE A 133 8.02 -5.43 -5.67
C PHE A 133 8.87 -6.67 -5.79
N THR A 134 10.22 -6.55 -5.72
CA THR A 134 11.11 -7.71 -5.81
C THR A 134 12.01 -7.83 -4.60
N PHE A 135 12.62 -9.00 -4.45
CA PHE A 135 13.64 -9.27 -3.44
C PHE A 135 15.07 -9.24 -4.05
N LEU A 136 15.24 -8.61 -5.20
CA LEU A 136 16.55 -8.43 -5.83
C LEU A 136 17.47 -7.60 -4.93
N THR A 137 18.76 -7.94 -4.97
CA THR A 137 19.79 -7.21 -4.22
C THR A 137 19.96 -5.79 -4.77
N PRO A 138 20.41 -4.82 -3.93
CA PRO A 138 20.70 -3.47 -4.40
C PRO A 138 21.66 -3.44 -5.60
N ASP A 139 22.67 -4.32 -5.64
CA ASP A 139 23.64 -4.41 -6.75
C ASP A 139 22.96 -4.88 -8.05
N ALA A 140 22.08 -5.88 -7.97
CA ALA A 140 21.31 -6.33 -9.13
C ALA A 140 20.40 -5.23 -9.67
N ILE A 141 19.74 -4.47 -8.78
CA ILE A 141 18.90 -3.36 -9.17
C ILE A 141 19.71 -2.22 -9.82
N ALA A 142 20.91 -1.91 -9.29
CA ALA A 142 21.81 -0.92 -9.87
C ALA A 142 22.28 -1.31 -11.28
N GLU A 143 22.51 -2.59 -11.52
CA GLU A 143 22.83 -3.10 -12.86
C GLU A 143 21.65 -2.92 -13.83
N PHE A 144 20.40 -3.20 -13.41
CA PHE A 144 19.22 -2.92 -14.23
C PHE A 144 19.02 -1.43 -14.49
N GLU A 145 19.29 -0.57 -13.49
CA GLU A 145 19.23 0.89 -13.65
C GLU A 145 20.19 1.37 -14.75
N ARG A 146 21.43 0.84 -14.76
CA ARG A 146 22.42 1.11 -15.81
C ARG A 146 21.92 0.64 -17.18
N LYS A 147 21.39 -0.59 -17.28
CA LYS A 147 20.83 -1.15 -18.52
C LYS A 147 19.65 -0.36 -19.07
N VAL A 148 18.77 0.14 -18.21
CA VAL A 148 17.66 1.01 -18.64
C VAL A 148 18.20 2.33 -19.23
N ALA A 149 19.28 2.89 -18.67
CA ALA A 149 19.88 4.11 -19.18
C ALA A 149 20.62 3.92 -20.51
N GLU A 150 21.36 2.81 -20.65
CA GLU A 150 22.23 2.54 -21.81
C GLU A 150 21.50 1.86 -22.98
N GLU A 151 20.63 0.89 -22.70
CA GLU A 151 19.98 0.01 -23.69
C GLU A 151 18.51 -0.22 -23.38
N PRO A 152 17.65 0.81 -23.24
CA PRO A 152 16.24 0.68 -22.83
C PRO A 152 15.44 -0.25 -23.76
N PHE A 153 15.79 -0.29 -25.05
CA PHE A 153 15.11 -1.12 -26.06
C PHE A 153 15.20 -2.64 -25.77
N ARG A 154 16.15 -3.08 -24.95
CA ARG A 154 16.27 -4.49 -24.56
C ARG A 154 15.23 -4.91 -23.52
N ARG A 155 14.67 -3.97 -22.78
CA ARG A 155 13.66 -4.18 -21.75
C ARG A 155 14.02 -5.26 -20.74
N GLU A 156 15.31 -5.37 -20.38
CA GLU A 156 15.78 -6.40 -19.44
C GLU A 156 15.24 -6.19 -18.03
N ALA A 157 15.16 -4.94 -17.58
CA ALA A 157 14.58 -4.58 -16.28
C ALA A 157 13.10 -4.94 -16.19
N GLN A 158 12.32 -4.70 -17.26
CA GLN A 158 10.91 -5.06 -17.31
C GLN A 158 10.71 -6.58 -17.33
N ARG A 159 11.55 -7.32 -18.02
CA ARG A 159 11.51 -8.79 -17.99
C ARG A 159 11.82 -9.32 -16.60
N ALA A 160 12.86 -8.78 -15.95
CA ALA A 160 13.20 -9.15 -14.58
C ALA A 160 12.04 -8.83 -13.61
N LEU A 161 11.45 -7.63 -13.69
CA LEU A 161 10.31 -7.25 -12.88
C LEU A 161 9.12 -8.20 -13.08
N ALA A 162 8.75 -8.47 -14.33
CA ALA A 162 7.64 -9.36 -14.66
C ALA A 162 7.88 -10.79 -14.17
N TRP A 163 9.11 -11.30 -14.37
CA TRP A 163 9.51 -12.63 -13.91
C TRP A 163 9.45 -12.73 -12.38
N GLU A 164 10.12 -11.84 -11.66
CA GLU A 164 10.21 -11.87 -10.20
C GLU A 164 8.82 -11.79 -9.55
N VAL A 165 7.98 -10.84 -9.99
CA VAL A 165 6.67 -10.63 -9.39
C VAL A 165 5.69 -11.75 -9.77
N THR A 166 5.74 -12.25 -11.01
CA THR A 166 4.88 -13.36 -11.42
C THR A 166 5.30 -14.66 -10.73
N SER A 167 6.59 -14.93 -10.61
CA SER A 167 7.11 -16.10 -9.88
C SER A 167 6.70 -16.07 -8.41
N LEU A 168 6.75 -14.90 -7.78
CA LEU A 168 6.33 -14.72 -6.39
C LEU A 168 4.85 -15.05 -6.16
N VAL A 169 3.98 -14.65 -7.10
CA VAL A 169 2.51 -14.76 -6.93
C VAL A 169 1.98 -16.09 -7.49
N HIS A 170 2.47 -16.53 -8.64
CA HIS A 170 1.92 -17.66 -9.39
C HIS A 170 2.88 -18.85 -9.52
N GLY A 171 4.12 -18.71 -9.03
CA GLY A 171 5.17 -19.72 -9.16
C GLY A 171 5.97 -19.59 -10.47
N GLU A 172 7.23 -20.08 -10.45
CA GLU A 172 8.16 -20.00 -11.57
C GLU A 172 7.64 -20.68 -12.86
N ALA A 173 6.85 -21.74 -12.71
CA ALA A 173 6.29 -22.45 -13.87
C ALA A 173 5.26 -21.64 -14.66
N ALA A 174 4.74 -20.57 -14.08
CA ALA A 174 3.74 -19.70 -14.69
C ALA A 174 4.34 -18.36 -15.18
N ALA A 175 5.58 -18.07 -14.77
CA ALA A 175 6.34 -16.88 -15.15
C ALA A 175 7.23 -17.16 -16.36
#